data_11f145b554d440c95feb49001f261d63
#
_entry.id   11f145b554d440c95feb49001f261d63
#
_cell.length_a   1.000
_cell.length_b   1.000
_cell.length_c   1.000
_cell.angle_alpha   90.00
_cell.angle_beta   90.00
_cell.angle_gamma   90.00
#
_symmetry.space_group_name_H-M   'P 1'
#
loop_
_entity.id
_entity.type
_entity.pdbx_description
1 polymer ?
#
loop_
_entity_poly.entity_id
_entity_poly.type
_entity_poly.pdbx_seq_one_letter_code
_entity_poly.pdbx_strand_id
1 'polypeptide(L)'
;IFIAADGASGRQEGDYLPYEGQEFRDFSVRADGYKQGDRATFFARIGFTAGGNDNVGWSALRNPGLYWPYIVADSTGGDFRYEKYDLMCGYSFRLGRFDLGMSGEYTGDFAFRQNDPRIEDISTWLTFKAGAAYAFRRHVIALNAEFMHHRQHADVKHFRTGQFAGFFIEYGFGMFDYIFSPIFNSMEQRQHINAYGVNLTFNSDPSRALRLNLLLGYGRETMKTEENNYKVNLYRAPANTFDADLGILWNDRRWGAEFLVKAAYEDKKGTENIFERYISSSQDGVDVYDFRKIGEQNRYGMKRLDGSAELKVSRFLGRHYTVSLLGGVGYMMREETYKDHDYLIRNVLLTPSLGIGARYSGEKFDVELRGCWSHRTVPESRYEVGVDLEKNTEFQ
;
A
#
# COMPACT_ATOMS: atom_id res chain seq x y z
N ILE A 1 27.10 5.78 10.90
CA ILE A 1 26.00 4.92 11.37
C ILE A 1 25.02 5.82 12.09
N PHE A 2 23.75 5.68 11.78
CA PHE A 2 22.63 6.36 12.43
C PHE A 2 21.73 5.29 13.05
N ILE A 3 21.27 5.49 14.27
CA ILE A 3 20.33 4.60 14.96
C ILE A 3 19.14 5.44 15.40
N ALA A 4 17.94 4.98 15.11
CA ALA A 4 16.69 5.57 15.53
C ALA A 4 15.81 4.55 16.24
N ALA A 5 15.06 5.00 17.21
CA ALA A 5 13.98 4.25 17.84
C ALA A 5 12.74 5.14 17.87
N ASP A 6 11.62 4.59 17.43
CA ASP A 6 10.36 5.30 17.30
C ASP A 6 9.24 4.50 17.96
N GLY A 7 8.27 5.20 18.54
CA GLY A 7 7.03 4.61 19.04
C GLY A 7 5.85 5.37 18.48
N ALA A 8 4.84 4.65 18.00
CA ALA A 8 3.60 5.21 17.51
C ALA A 8 2.39 4.53 18.14
N SER A 9 1.36 5.29 18.44
CA SER A 9 0.05 4.77 18.85
C SER A 9 -1.05 5.68 18.34
N GLY A 10 -2.19 5.10 18.06
CA GLY A 10 -3.37 5.85 17.62
C GLY A 10 -4.64 5.11 17.94
N ARG A 11 -5.73 5.86 18.04
CA ARG A 11 -7.09 5.36 18.21
C ARG A 11 -8.01 6.04 17.23
N GLN A 12 -8.93 5.27 16.66
CA GLN A 12 -9.96 5.75 15.76
C GLN A 12 -11.32 5.61 16.46
N GLU A 13 -12.16 6.62 16.33
CA GLU A 13 -13.54 6.64 16.84
C GLU A 13 -14.48 7.14 15.73
N GLY A 14 -15.70 6.64 15.69
CA GLY A 14 -16.67 6.95 14.65
C GLY A 14 -16.61 5.99 13.46
N ASP A 15 -16.87 6.50 12.25
CA ASP A 15 -16.87 5.69 11.02
C ASP A 15 -15.45 5.45 10.52
N TYR A 16 -14.94 4.25 10.75
CA TYR A 16 -13.64 3.78 10.25
C TYR A 16 -13.80 2.41 9.57
N LEU A 17 -12.78 2.01 8.82
CA LEU A 17 -12.77 0.72 8.15
C LEU A 17 -12.50 -0.39 9.19
N PRO A 18 -13.44 -1.31 9.45
CA PRO A 18 -13.30 -2.29 10.53
C PRO A 18 -12.04 -3.14 10.44
N TYR A 19 -11.55 -3.42 9.23
CA TYR A 19 -10.35 -4.22 9.00
C TYR A 19 -9.03 -3.47 9.32
N GLU A 20 -9.06 -2.17 9.58
CA GLU A 20 -7.89 -1.43 10.07
C GLU A 20 -7.72 -1.55 11.58
N GLY A 21 -8.81 -1.91 12.29
CA GLY A 21 -8.85 -1.96 13.74
C GLY A 21 -9.14 -0.61 14.39
N GLN A 22 -9.44 -0.62 15.67
CA GLN A 22 -9.77 0.58 16.44
C GLN A 22 -8.55 1.27 17.03
N GLU A 23 -7.56 0.50 17.47
CA GLU A 23 -6.34 1.00 18.07
C GLU A 23 -5.13 0.35 17.41
N PHE A 24 -4.03 1.10 17.31
CA PHE A 24 -2.74 0.53 16.93
C PHE A 24 -1.64 1.02 17.87
N ARG A 25 -0.61 0.19 18.05
CA ARG A 25 0.59 0.48 18.82
C ARG A 25 1.78 -0.18 18.17
N ASP A 26 2.81 0.62 17.86
CA ASP A 26 4.04 0.17 17.22
C ASP A 26 5.24 0.66 18.00
N PHE A 27 6.25 -0.20 18.04
CA PHE A 27 7.60 0.16 18.43
C PHE A 27 8.57 -0.29 17.36
N SER A 28 9.42 0.60 16.89
CA SER A 28 10.42 0.29 15.87
C SER A 28 11.83 0.73 16.26
N VAL A 29 12.80 -0.05 15.82
CA VAL A 29 14.22 0.29 15.92
C VAL A 29 14.84 0.12 14.54
N ARG A 30 15.64 1.09 14.12
CA ARG A 30 16.30 1.10 12.83
C ARG A 30 17.76 1.54 12.96
N ALA A 31 18.64 0.87 12.24
CA ALA A 31 20.02 1.28 12.05
C ALA A 31 20.30 1.47 10.55
N ASP A 32 20.80 2.64 10.21
CA ASP A 32 21.25 3.00 8.86
C ASP A 32 22.77 3.19 8.87
N GLY A 33 23.44 2.66 7.86
CA GLY A 33 24.87 2.83 7.66
C GLY A 33 25.17 3.17 6.22
N TYR A 34 26.15 4.02 5.98
CA TYR A 34 26.72 4.22 4.66
C TYR A 34 28.23 4.38 4.75
N LYS A 35 28.90 4.00 3.69
CA LYS A 35 30.33 4.20 3.49
C LYS A 35 30.54 4.81 2.11
N GLN A 36 31.03 6.03 2.10
CA GLN A 36 31.37 6.76 0.88
C GLN A 36 32.86 6.65 0.60
N GLY A 37 33.19 6.22 -0.60
CA GLY A 37 34.53 6.31 -1.18
C GLY A 37 34.57 7.39 -2.28
N ASP A 38 35.71 7.50 -2.97
CA ASP A 38 35.91 8.55 -4.01
C ASP A 38 34.94 8.44 -5.18
N ARG A 39 34.60 7.21 -5.58
CA ARG A 39 33.76 6.92 -6.76
C ARG A 39 32.57 6.03 -6.46
N ALA A 40 32.46 5.53 -5.25
CA ALA A 40 31.43 4.54 -4.89
C ALA A 40 30.87 4.82 -3.51
N THR A 41 29.61 4.51 -3.32
CA THR A 41 28.93 4.56 -2.03
C THR A 41 28.22 3.24 -1.78
N PHE A 42 28.44 2.66 -0.63
CA PHE A 42 27.68 1.55 -0.09
C PHE A 42 26.77 2.04 1.01
N PHE A 43 25.52 1.57 1.04
CA PHE A 43 24.57 1.87 2.11
C PHE A 43 23.80 0.59 2.51
N ALA A 44 23.41 0.55 3.76
CA ALA A 44 22.62 -0.55 4.31
C ALA A 44 21.69 -0.05 5.40
N ARG A 45 20.58 -0.73 5.55
CA ARG A 45 19.59 -0.52 6.63
C ARG A 45 19.18 -1.86 7.21
N ILE A 46 18.98 -1.89 8.51
CA ILE A 46 18.31 -2.96 9.23
C ILE A 46 17.25 -2.33 10.12
N GLY A 47 16.06 -2.91 10.12
CA GLY A 47 14.93 -2.45 10.93
C GLY A 47 14.20 -3.61 11.59
N PHE A 48 13.60 -3.34 12.72
CA PHE A 48 12.69 -4.21 13.43
C PHE A 48 11.51 -3.39 13.91
N THR A 49 10.29 -3.91 13.73
CA THR A 49 9.07 -3.31 14.26
C THR A 49 8.24 -4.40 14.94
N ALA A 50 7.76 -4.14 16.13
CA ALA A 50 6.76 -4.98 16.80
C ALA A 50 5.55 -4.13 17.14
N GLY A 51 4.36 -4.69 17.00
CA GLY A 51 3.16 -3.92 17.23
C GLY A 51 1.88 -4.74 17.28
N GLY A 52 0.76 -4.05 17.29
CA GLY A 52 -0.56 -4.65 17.26
C GLY A 52 -1.63 -3.70 16.80
N ASN A 53 -2.70 -4.29 16.26
CA ASN A 53 -3.95 -3.63 15.95
C ASN A 53 -5.04 -4.29 16.75
N ASP A 54 -5.79 -3.53 17.52
CA ASP A 54 -6.86 -4.02 18.37
C ASP A 54 -8.22 -3.84 17.70
N ASN A 55 -9.14 -4.77 17.94
CA ASN A 55 -10.51 -4.77 17.39
C ASN A 55 -10.55 -4.75 15.85
N VAL A 56 -9.72 -5.53 15.19
CA VAL A 56 -9.79 -5.73 13.73
C VAL A 56 -10.99 -6.62 13.42
N GLY A 57 -11.92 -6.13 12.61
CA GLY A 57 -13.08 -6.87 12.14
C GLY A 57 -13.06 -7.11 10.64
N TRP A 58 -13.81 -8.09 10.19
CA TRP A 58 -14.05 -8.40 8.78
C TRP A 58 -12.78 -8.61 7.94
N SER A 59 -11.69 -9.05 8.58
CA SER A 59 -10.46 -9.46 7.89
C SER A 59 -9.75 -10.56 8.64
N ALA A 60 -9.34 -11.56 7.89
CA ALA A 60 -8.40 -12.59 8.31
C ALA A 60 -6.98 -12.33 7.76
N LEU A 61 -6.72 -11.15 7.20
CA LEU A 61 -5.44 -10.75 6.63
C LEU A 61 -4.86 -9.56 7.38
N ARG A 62 -3.55 -9.56 7.57
CA ARG A 62 -2.83 -8.45 8.21
C ARG A 62 -2.93 -7.14 7.40
N ASN A 63 -2.86 -7.22 6.07
CA ASN A 63 -2.89 -6.08 5.17
C ASN A 63 -3.95 -6.27 4.07
N PRO A 64 -5.26 -6.29 4.40
CA PRO A 64 -6.31 -6.63 3.43
C PRO A 64 -6.37 -5.65 2.25
N GLY A 65 -5.99 -4.39 2.46
CA GLY A 65 -5.97 -3.38 1.39
C GLY A 65 -5.07 -3.73 0.20
N LEU A 66 -4.01 -4.54 0.40
CA LEU A 66 -3.15 -5.02 -0.68
C LEU A 66 -3.88 -5.98 -1.63
N TYR A 67 -4.88 -6.71 -1.12
CA TYR A 67 -5.56 -7.79 -1.86
C TYR A 67 -6.96 -7.40 -2.30
N TRP A 68 -7.41 -6.18 -1.94
CA TRP A 68 -8.72 -5.70 -2.33
C TRP A 68 -8.97 -5.87 -3.83
N PRO A 69 -10.18 -6.37 -4.24
CA PRO A 69 -11.35 -6.68 -3.42
C PRO A 69 -11.39 -8.10 -2.84
N TYR A 70 -10.43 -8.96 -3.12
CA TYR A 70 -10.44 -10.39 -2.83
C TYR A 70 -9.70 -10.68 -1.53
N ILE A 71 -10.43 -10.65 -0.42
CA ILE A 71 -9.85 -10.86 0.91
C ILE A 71 -10.53 -12.02 1.63
N VAL A 72 -9.75 -12.72 2.46
CA VAL A 72 -10.33 -13.62 3.46
C VAL A 72 -10.82 -12.77 4.62
N ALA A 73 -12.06 -12.92 4.95
CA ALA A 73 -12.71 -12.22 6.04
C ALA A 73 -13.29 -13.20 7.07
N ASP A 74 -13.53 -12.71 8.26
CA ASP A 74 -14.28 -13.42 9.28
C ASP A 74 -15.17 -12.45 10.05
N SER A 75 -16.29 -12.97 10.57
CA SER A 75 -17.28 -12.17 11.31
C SER A 75 -16.92 -11.98 12.79
N THR A 76 -15.92 -12.68 13.30
CA THR A 76 -15.58 -12.64 14.74
C THR A 76 -14.66 -11.49 15.07
N GLY A 77 -13.66 -11.24 14.21
CA GLY A 77 -12.64 -10.23 14.45
C GLY A 77 -11.69 -10.56 15.60
N GLY A 78 -10.89 -9.59 16.02
CA GLY A 78 -9.98 -9.70 17.17
C GLY A 78 -8.72 -8.88 17.00
N ASP A 79 -7.77 -9.11 17.92
CA ASP A 79 -6.55 -8.35 18.01
C ASP A 79 -5.41 -9.03 17.25
N PHE A 80 -4.79 -8.32 16.32
CA PHE A 80 -3.56 -8.75 15.69
C PHE A 80 -2.33 -8.31 16.48
N ARG A 81 -1.33 -9.19 16.53
CA ARG A 81 0.04 -8.88 16.97
C ARG A 81 0.98 -9.22 15.82
N TYR A 82 2.04 -8.43 15.63
CA TYR A 82 2.96 -8.62 14.53
C TYR A 82 4.39 -8.22 14.83
N GLU A 83 5.29 -8.82 14.09
CA GLU A 83 6.71 -8.52 14.04
C GLU A 83 7.15 -8.36 12.60
N LYS A 84 7.87 -7.29 12.31
CA LYS A 84 8.36 -6.96 10.97
C LYS A 84 9.86 -6.74 11.00
N TYR A 85 10.56 -7.32 10.04
CA TYR A 85 11.99 -7.24 9.85
C TYR A 85 12.28 -6.64 8.48
N ASP A 86 13.05 -5.56 8.44
CA ASP A 86 13.43 -4.85 7.22
C ASP A 86 14.95 -4.92 7.03
N LEU A 87 15.40 -5.36 5.87
CA LEU A 87 16.81 -5.39 5.47
C LEU A 87 16.94 -4.72 4.13
N MET A 88 17.85 -3.77 3.98
CA MET A 88 18.14 -3.11 2.71
C MET A 88 19.65 -2.96 2.55
N CYS A 89 20.13 -3.19 1.36
CA CYS A 89 21.49 -2.81 0.97
C CYS A 89 21.51 -2.25 -0.45
N GLY A 90 22.48 -1.39 -0.70
CA GLY A 90 22.64 -0.82 -2.02
C GLY A 90 24.05 -0.31 -2.25
N TYR A 91 24.36 -0.20 -3.53
CA TYR A 91 25.65 0.24 -4.02
C TYR A 91 25.46 1.21 -5.17
N SER A 92 26.21 2.29 -5.17
CA SER A 92 26.26 3.25 -6.27
C SER A 92 27.70 3.58 -6.62
N PHE A 93 27.97 3.84 -7.88
CA PHE A 93 29.29 4.23 -8.35
C PHE A 93 29.21 5.25 -9.51
N ARG A 94 30.24 6.10 -9.57
CA ARG A 94 30.37 7.11 -10.61
C ARG A 94 31.28 6.65 -11.73
N LEU A 95 30.78 6.72 -12.98
CA LEU A 95 31.50 6.41 -14.19
C LEU A 95 31.45 7.63 -15.15
N GLY A 96 32.42 8.53 -15.01
CA GLY A 96 32.44 9.78 -15.78
C GLY A 96 31.26 10.68 -15.45
N ARG A 97 30.35 10.83 -16.42
CA ARG A 97 29.11 11.61 -16.26
C ARG A 97 27.90 10.80 -15.81
N PHE A 98 28.09 9.49 -15.67
CA PHE A 98 27.03 8.58 -15.21
C PHE A 98 27.22 8.26 -13.74
N ASP A 99 26.14 8.31 -13.00
CA ASP A 99 26.03 7.70 -11.68
C ASP A 99 25.10 6.47 -11.81
N LEU A 100 25.62 5.30 -11.50
CA LEU A 100 24.92 4.03 -11.58
C LEU A 100 24.63 3.54 -10.17
N GLY A 101 23.46 2.96 -9.94
CA GLY A 101 23.08 2.45 -8.63
C GLY A 101 22.21 1.21 -8.70
N MET A 102 22.32 0.38 -7.67
CA MET A 102 21.44 -0.76 -7.44
C MET A 102 21.17 -0.93 -5.95
N SER A 103 19.99 -1.43 -5.62
CA SER A 103 19.63 -1.80 -4.24
C SER A 103 18.73 -3.03 -4.21
N GLY A 104 18.82 -3.77 -3.11
CA GLY A 104 17.93 -4.85 -2.76
C GLY A 104 17.33 -4.59 -1.38
N GLU A 105 16.06 -4.88 -1.23
CA GLU A 105 15.32 -4.77 0.03
C GLU A 105 14.54 -6.05 0.27
N TYR A 106 14.59 -6.54 1.49
CA TYR A 106 13.82 -7.66 1.97
C TYR A 106 13.05 -7.25 3.21
N THR A 107 11.74 -7.49 3.21
CA THR A 107 10.88 -7.34 4.39
C THR A 107 10.21 -8.68 4.69
N GLY A 108 10.28 -9.12 5.94
CA GLY A 108 9.51 -10.23 6.49
C GLY A 108 8.54 -9.67 7.53
N ASP A 109 7.26 -10.05 7.44
CA ASP A 109 6.21 -9.66 8.40
C ASP A 109 5.50 -10.93 8.85
N PHE A 110 5.44 -11.13 10.15
CA PHE A 110 4.72 -12.22 10.79
C PHE A 110 3.64 -11.63 11.68
N ALA A 111 2.39 -11.97 11.40
CA ALA A 111 1.25 -11.51 12.18
C ALA A 111 0.37 -12.68 12.61
N PHE A 112 -0.24 -12.57 13.78
CA PHE A 112 -1.10 -13.60 14.32
C PHE A 112 -2.23 -13.01 15.16
N ARG A 113 -3.32 -13.77 15.24
CA ARG A 113 -4.45 -13.52 16.13
C ARG A 113 -4.72 -14.76 16.98
N GLN A 114 -4.84 -14.57 18.30
CA GLN A 114 -5.06 -15.69 19.24
C GLN A 114 -6.54 -16.06 19.40
N ASN A 115 -7.45 -15.14 19.10
CA ASN A 115 -8.87 -15.39 19.15
C ASN A 115 -9.28 -16.35 18.02
N ASP A 116 -10.25 -17.23 18.31
CA ASP A 116 -10.77 -18.20 17.34
C ASP A 116 -11.83 -17.55 16.43
N PRO A 117 -11.70 -17.62 15.09
CA PRO A 117 -10.68 -18.34 14.33
C PRO A 117 -9.27 -17.73 14.48
N ARG A 118 -8.28 -18.63 14.71
CA ARG A 118 -6.87 -18.22 14.83
C ARG A 118 -6.28 -18.02 13.45
N ILE A 119 -5.58 -16.92 13.33
CA ILE A 119 -4.97 -16.50 12.07
C ILE A 119 -3.47 -16.45 12.28
N GLU A 120 -2.74 -16.93 11.27
CA GLU A 120 -1.31 -16.80 11.13
C GLU A 120 -1.00 -16.31 9.73
N ASP A 121 -0.44 -15.11 9.62
CA ASP A 121 -0.05 -14.48 8.37
C ASP A 121 1.46 -14.34 8.31
N ILE A 122 2.07 -14.94 7.31
CA ILE A 122 3.50 -14.78 7.01
C ILE A 122 3.64 -14.09 5.67
N SER A 123 4.19 -12.88 5.67
CA SER A 123 4.38 -12.08 4.48
C SER A 123 5.85 -11.79 4.21
N THR A 124 6.22 -11.78 2.95
CA THR A 124 7.57 -11.40 2.51
C THR A 124 7.51 -10.48 1.31
N TRP A 125 8.38 -9.48 1.29
CA TRP A 125 8.61 -8.60 0.15
C TRP A 125 10.08 -8.67 -0.24
N LEU A 126 10.34 -8.82 -1.51
CA LEU A 126 11.67 -8.74 -2.09
C LEU A 126 11.62 -7.69 -3.19
N THR A 127 12.38 -6.60 -3.02
CA THR A 127 12.42 -5.50 -3.98
C THR A 127 13.83 -5.29 -4.49
N PHE A 128 13.98 -5.18 -5.81
CA PHE A 128 15.23 -4.83 -6.47
C PHE A 128 15.03 -3.55 -7.26
N LYS A 129 15.99 -2.63 -7.13
CA LYS A 129 16.01 -1.37 -7.87
C LYS A 129 17.37 -1.23 -8.56
N ALA A 130 17.35 -0.73 -9.79
CA ALA A 130 18.53 -0.35 -10.51
C ALA A 130 18.29 0.94 -11.26
N GLY A 131 19.30 1.80 -11.34
CA GLY A 131 19.15 3.09 -11.99
C GLY A 131 20.45 3.65 -12.52
N ALA A 132 20.30 4.54 -13.49
CA ALA A 132 21.37 5.32 -14.08
C ALA A 132 20.97 6.79 -14.14
N ALA A 133 21.84 7.66 -13.65
CA ALA A 133 21.70 9.11 -13.79
C ALA A 133 22.82 9.64 -14.70
N TYR A 134 22.44 10.54 -15.58
CA TYR A 134 23.38 11.24 -16.47
C TYR A 134 23.41 12.72 -16.16
N ALA A 135 24.58 13.21 -15.81
CA ALA A 135 24.82 14.63 -15.55
C ALA A 135 25.30 15.33 -16.84
N PHE A 136 24.51 16.27 -17.35
CA PHE A 136 24.88 17.10 -18.49
C PHE A 136 24.86 18.58 -18.11
N ARG A 137 26.01 19.25 -18.27
CA ARG A 137 26.23 20.59 -17.75
C ARG A 137 25.98 20.61 -16.22
N ARG A 138 24.84 21.11 -15.78
CA ARG A 138 24.39 21.11 -14.35
C ARG A 138 22.99 20.51 -14.17
N HIS A 139 22.47 19.87 -15.20
CA HIS A 139 21.20 19.15 -15.16
C HIS A 139 21.45 17.67 -14.97
N VAL A 140 20.48 16.98 -14.41
CA VAL A 140 20.53 15.53 -14.23
C VAL A 140 19.24 14.91 -14.79
N ILE A 141 19.42 13.91 -15.63
CA ILE A 141 18.35 12.99 -16.05
C ILE A 141 18.66 11.62 -15.42
N ALA A 142 17.68 10.96 -14.85
CA ALA A 142 17.85 9.63 -14.29
C ALA A 142 16.72 8.70 -14.75
N LEU A 143 17.06 7.47 -15.05
CA LEU A 143 16.15 6.37 -15.31
C LEU A 143 16.32 5.31 -14.23
N ASN A 144 15.24 4.89 -13.60
CA ASN A 144 15.21 3.86 -12.59
C ASN A 144 14.23 2.76 -12.99
N ALA A 145 14.59 1.52 -12.73
CA ALA A 145 13.72 0.36 -12.86
C ALA A 145 13.61 -0.35 -11.50
N GLU A 146 12.42 -0.86 -11.23
CA GLU A 146 12.12 -1.58 -10.00
C GLU A 146 11.39 -2.89 -10.33
N PHE A 147 11.72 -3.93 -9.58
CA PHE A 147 10.98 -5.18 -9.52
C PHE A 147 10.66 -5.49 -8.06
N MET A 148 9.41 -5.84 -7.78
CA MET A 148 8.97 -6.29 -6.46
C MET A 148 8.24 -7.62 -6.58
N HIS A 149 8.59 -8.55 -5.70
CA HIS A 149 7.87 -9.79 -5.46
C HIS A 149 7.40 -9.83 -4.02
N HIS A 150 6.10 -9.93 -3.85
CA HIS A 150 5.46 -10.12 -2.55
C HIS A 150 4.76 -11.46 -2.51
N ARG A 151 4.87 -12.11 -1.36
CA ARG A 151 4.14 -13.34 -1.05
C ARG A 151 3.58 -13.24 0.37
N GLN A 152 2.32 -13.59 0.51
CA GLN A 152 1.67 -13.83 1.80
C GLN A 152 1.13 -15.23 1.86
N HIS A 153 1.23 -15.85 3.02
CA HIS A 153 0.62 -17.10 3.40
C HIS A 153 -0.28 -16.83 4.58
N ALA A 154 -1.58 -16.96 4.39
CA ALA A 154 -2.60 -16.81 5.43
C ALA A 154 -3.15 -18.18 5.78
N ASP A 155 -2.95 -18.60 7.03
CA ASP A 155 -3.48 -19.85 7.61
C ASP A 155 -4.52 -19.47 8.67
N VAL A 156 -5.77 -19.85 8.41
CA VAL A 156 -6.92 -19.57 9.28
C VAL A 156 -7.46 -20.87 9.83
N LYS A 157 -7.43 -21.06 11.14
CA LYS A 157 -7.86 -22.28 11.83
C LYS A 157 -8.96 -22.00 12.85
N HIS A 158 -10.01 -22.81 12.83
CA HIS A 158 -11.09 -22.79 13.81
C HIS A 158 -10.99 -23.99 14.72
N PHE A 159 -10.88 -23.76 16.03
CA PHE A 159 -10.67 -24.81 17.02
C PHE A 159 -11.94 -25.17 17.82
N ARG A 160 -12.95 -24.33 17.80
CA ARG A 160 -14.21 -24.61 18.53
C ARG A 160 -15.02 -25.65 17.78
N THR A 161 -15.28 -26.77 18.44
CA THR A 161 -16.12 -27.83 17.89
C THR A 161 -17.60 -27.43 17.94
N GLY A 162 -18.34 -27.77 16.89
CA GLY A 162 -19.80 -27.58 16.81
C GLY A 162 -20.25 -26.16 16.48
N GLN A 163 -19.33 -25.25 16.17
CA GLN A 163 -19.63 -23.91 15.64
C GLN A 163 -19.19 -23.81 14.20
N PHE A 164 -19.94 -23.06 13.40
CA PHE A 164 -19.54 -22.73 12.04
C PHE A 164 -18.30 -21.82 12.08
N ALA A 165 -17.28 -22.17 11.31
CA ALA A 165 -16.13 -21.31 11.13
C ALA A 165 -16.59 -20.11 10.32
N GLY A 166 -16.72 -18.95 10.97
CA GLY A 166 -17.29 -17.73 10.39
C GLY A 166 -16.36 -16.99 9.42
N PHE A 167 -15.54 -17.72 8.62
CA PHE A 167 -14.69 -17.09 7.61
C PHE A 167 -15.17 -17.38 6.18
N PHE A 168 -14.97 -16.43 5.31
CA PHE A 168 -15.48 -16.39 3.95
C PHE A 168 -14.55 -15.56 3.07
N ILE A 169 -14.77 -15.61 1.76
CA ILE A 169 -14.05 -14.78 0.80
C ILE A 169 -14.93 -13.60 0.45
N GLU A 170 -14.41 -12.39 0.60
CA GLU A 170 -15.05 -11.15 0.22
C GLU A 170 -14.58 -10.70 -1.17
N TYR A 171 -15.54 -10.17 -1.96
CA TYR A 171 -15.33 -9.69 -3.33
C TYR A 171 -15.47 -8.17 -3.45
N GLY A 172 -15.57 -7.46 -2.33
CA GLY A 172 -16.00 -6.07 -2.29
C GLY A 172 -17.53 -5.94 -2.41
N PHE A 173 -18.04 -4.72 -2.28
CA PHE A 173 -19.48 -4.39 -2.37
C PHE A 173 -20.37 -5.11 -1.35
N GLY A 174 -19.82 -5.66 -0.28
CA GLY A 174 -20.54 -6.52 0.67
C GLY A 174 -20.89 -7.91 0.14
N MET A 175 -20.35 -8.31 -1.00
CA MET A 175 -20.51 -9.66 -1.53
C MET A 175 -19.48 -10.60 -0.95
N PHE A 176 -19.90 -11.83 -0.65
CA PHE A 176 -19.02 -12.86 -0.10
C PHE A 176 -19.45 -14.27 -0.56
N ASP A 177 -18.53 -15.22 -0.44
CA ASP A 177 -18.74 -16.61 -0.80
C ASP A 177 -18.08 -17.54 0.21
N TYR A 178 -18.76 -18.68 0.45
CA TYR A 178 -18.31 -19.78 1.30
C TYR A 178 -17.84 -21.00 0.52
N ILE A 179 -17.69 -20.95 -0.79
CA ILE A 179 -17.44 -22.11 -1.65
C ILE A 179 -16.21 -22.92 -1.22
N PHE A 180 -15.20 -22.23 -0.68
CA PHE A 180 -13.98 -22.82 -0.12
C PHE A 180 -13.96 -22.77 1.40
N SER A 181 -15.06 -22.34 2.04
CA SER A 181 -15.21 -22.36 3.49
C SER A 181 -15.39 -23.78 4.00
N PRO A 182 -14.93 -24.06 5.19
CA PRO A 182 -14.34 -25.35 5.51
C PRO A 182 -15.36 -26.41 5.84
N ILE A 183 -15.33 -27.42 5.05
CA ILE A 183 -15.56 -28.78 5.54
C ILE A 183 -14.50 -29.13 6.61
N PHE A 184 -13.35 -28.43 6.65
CA PHE A 184 -12.18 -28.81 7.44
C PHE A 184 -11.80 -27.84 8.58
N ASN A 185 -12.64 -26.90 8.96
CA ASN A 185 -12.32 -25.90 9.99
C ASN A 185 -11.01 -25.12 9.76
N SER A 186 -10.50 -25.08 8.53
CA SER A 186 -9.30 -24.33 8.17
C SER A 186 -9.35 -23.85 6.73
N MET A 187 -8.78 -22.70 6.48
CA MET A 187 -8.57 -22.14 5.15
C MET A 187 -7.11 -21.69 5.03
N GLU A 188 -6.44 -22.13 3.99
CA GLU A 188 -5.06 -21.75 3.71
C GLU A 188 -5.01 -21.06 2.35
N GLN A 189 -4.64 -19.77 2.36
CA GLN A 189 -4.50 -18.99 1.14
C GLN A 189 -3.07 -18.49 0.94
N ARG A 190 -2.67 -18.42 -0.32
CA ARG A 190 -1.42 -17.79 -0.75
C ARG A 190 -1.72 -16.67 -1.72
N GLN A 191 -1.24 -15.48 -1.37
CA GLN A 191 -1.28 -14.32 -2.23
C GLN A 191 0.12 -14.06 -2.79
N HIS A 192 0.18 -13.74 -4.07
CA HIS A 192 1.41 -13.36 -4.77
C HIS A 192 1.19 -12.05 -5.50
N ILE A 193 2.08 -11.10 -5.32
CA ILE A 193 2.10 -9.86 -6.08
C ILE A 193 3.46 -9.74 -6.76
N ASN A 194 3.44 -9.56 -8.08
CA ASN A 194 4.62 -9.18 -8.84
C ASN A 194 4.39 -7.79 -9.41
N ALA A 195 5.30 -6.87 -9.13
CA ALA A 195 5.25 -5.52 -9.64
C ALA A 195 6.54 -5.14 -10.37
N TYR A 196 6.38 -4.36 -11.43
CA TYR A 196 7.46 -3.78 -12.22
C TYR A 196 7.22 -2.30 -12.36
N GLY A 197 8.25 -1.49 -12.19
CA GLY A 197 8.17 -0.05 -12.31
C GLY A 197 9.34 0.52 -13.07
N VAL A 198 9.08 1.63 -13.77
CA VAL A 198 10.11 2.44 -14.44
C VAL A 198 9.82 3.91 -14.15
N ASN A 199 10.83 4.66 -13.73
CA ASN A 199 10.72 6.07 -13.42
C ASN A 199 11.78 6.88 -14.18
N LEU A 200 11.34 7.95 -14.82
CA LEU A 200 12.19 8.96 -15.42
C LEU A 200 12.18 10.21 -14.53
N THR A 201 13.36 10.69 -14.15
CA THR A 201 13.52 11.88 -13.33
C THR A 201 14.36 12.92 -14.06
N PHE A 202 13.95 14.17 -14.01
CA PHE A 202 14.73 15.31 -14.47
C PHE A 202 14.90 16.33 -13.34
N ASN A 203 16.14 16.75 -13.10
CA ASN A 203 16.46 17.81 -12.16
C ASN A 203 17.25 18.91 -12.89
N SER A 204 16.75 20.15 -12.80
CA SER A 204 17.43 21.31 -13.38
C SER A 204 18.64 21.73 -12.54
N ASP A 205 19.43 22.66 -13.08
CA ASP A 205 20.61 23.21 -12.41
C ASP A 205 20.30 23.73 -11.00
N PRO A 206 20.87 23.11 -9.93
CA PRO A 206 20.61 23.51 -8.55
C PRO A 206 21.19 24.88 -8.17
N SER A 207 22.09 25.44 -8.98
CA SER A 207 22.67 26.77 -8.74
C SER A 207 21.79 27.93 -9.22
N ARG A 208 20.71 27.65 -9.96
CA ARG A 208 19.79 28.67 -10.46
C ARG A 208 18.76 29.04 -9.38
N ALA A 209 18.34 30.32 -9.42
CA ALA A 209 17.26 30.78 -8.56
C ALA A 209 15.95 30.02 -8.83
N LEU A 210 15.65 29.71 -10.09
CA LEU A 210 14.54 28.87 -10.51
C LEU A 210 15.04 27.45 -10.79
N ARG A 211 14.44 26.46 -10.13
CA ARG A 211 14.75 25.02 -10.26
C ARG A 211 13.50 24.25 -10.60
N LEU A 212 13.65 23.28 -11.47
CA LEU A 212 12.60 22.37 -11.92
C LEU A 212 12.99 20.94 -11.58
N ASN A 213 12.08 20.19 -10.97
CA ASN A 213 12.16 18.77 -10.75
C ASN A 213 10.94 18.12 -11.38
N LEU A 214 11.13 17.07 -12.18
CA LEU A 214 10.07 16.29 -12.81
C LEU A 214 10.34 14.82 -12.57
N LEU A 215 9.30 14.09 -12.19
CA LEU A 215 9.29 12.62 -12.14
C LEU A 215 8.10 12.13 -12.95
N LEU A 216 8.32 11.15 -13.81
CA LEU A 216 7.29 10.41 -14.52
C LEU A 216 7.50 8.93 -14.25
N GLY A 217 6.47 8.26 -13.80
CA GLY A 217 6.48 6.85 -13.43
C GLY A 217 5.44 6.04 -14.18
N TYR A 218 5.78 4.80 -14.48
CA TYR A 218 4.85 3.76 -14.90
C TYR A 218 5.13 2.49 -14.11
N GLY A 219 4.08 1.90 -13.59
CA GLY A 219 4.11 0.62 -12.89
C GLY A 219 3.06 -0.35 -13.41
N ARG A 220 3.37 -1.62 -13.29
CA ARG A 220 2.43 -2.71 -13.51
C ARG A 220 2.56 -3.72 -12.40
N GLU A 221 1.45 -4.00 -11.76
CA GLU A 221 1.33 -5.01 -10.70
C GLU A 221 0.41 -6.14 -11.17
N THR A 222 0.64 -7.34 -10.68
CA THR A 222 -0.29 -8.47 -10.87
C THR A 222 -0.38 -9.23 -9.55
N MET A 223 -1.54 -9.18 -8.95
CA MET A 223 -1.92 -9.99 -7.80
C MET A 223 -2.52 -11.31 -8.27
N LYS A 224 -2.23 -12.40 -7.55
CA LYS A 224 -2.86 -13.72 -7.68
C LYS A 224 -3.15 -14.27 -6.30
N THR A 225 -4.28 -14.93 -6.15
CA THR A 225 -4.66 -15.64 -4.93
C THR A 225 -4.90 -17.10 -5.24
N GLU A 226 -4.28 -17.97 -4.46
CA GLU A 226 -4.40 -19.43 -4.55
C GLU A 226 -4.99 -19.97 -3.25
N GLU A 227 -5.92 -20.88 -3.37
CA GLU A 227 -6.39 -21.69 -2.24
C GLU A 227 -5.55 -22.98 -2.20
N ASN A 228 -4.83 -23.15 -1.08
CA ASN A 228 -3.78 -24.17 -1.01
C ASN A 228 -4.31 -25.58 -0.73
N ASN A 229 -5.44 -25.73 0.00
CA ASN A 229 -6.01 -27.04 0.32
C ASN A 229 -6.44 -27.79 -0.95
N TYR A 230 -7.00 -27.05 -1.93
CA TYR A 230 -7.45 -27.60 -3.21
C TYR A 230 -6.46 -27.31 -4.35
N LYS A 231 -5.39 -26.53 -4.10
CA LYS A 231 -4.36 -26.13 -5.10
C LYS A 231 -4.94 -25.45 -6.33
N VAL A 232 -5.91 -24.57 -6.12
CA VAL A 232 -6.60 -23.84 -7.18
C VAL A 232 -6.29 -22.35 -7.13
N ASN A 233 -6.10 -21.76 -8.31
CA ASN A 233 -5.98 -20.30 -8.43
C ASN A 233 -7.40 -19.71 -8.40
N LEU A 234 -7.67 -18.84 -7.43
CA LEU A 234 -8.99 -18.22 -7.25
C LEU A 234 -9.15 -16.98 -8.12
N TYR A 235 -8.21 -16.03 -7.97
CA TYR A 235 -8.31 -14.69 -8.52
C TYR A 235 -7.01 -14.21 -9.11
N ARG A 236 -7.16 -13.28 -10.05
CA ARG A 236 -6.06 -12.50 -10.60
C ARG A 236 -6.50 -11.04 -10.73
N ALA A 237 -5.68 -10.12 -10.26
CA ALA A 237 -5.95 -8.70 -10.38
C ALA A 237 -4.70 -7.94 -10.88
N PRO A 238 -4.55 -7.76 -12.21
CA PRO A 238 -3.57 -6.83 -12.77
C PRO A 238 -3.98 -5.39 -12.53
N ALA A 239 -3.00 -4.54 -12.22
CA ALA A 239 -3.14 -3.10 -12.11
C ALA A 239 -2.02 -2.39 -12.90
N ASN A 240 -2.35 -1.25 -13.52
CA ASN A 240 -1.37 -0.34 -14.10
C ASN A 240 -1.42 0.96 -13.32
N THR A 241 -0.24 1.52 -13.04
CA THR A 241 -0.09 2.80 -12.35
C THR A 241 0.69 3.79 -13.21
N PHE A 242 0.32 5.06 -13.14
CA PHE A 242 1.02 6.18 -13.77
C PHE A 242 1.20 7.27 -12.72
N ASP A 243 2.43 7.74 -12.56
CA ASP A 243 2.79 8.75 -11.59
C ASP A 243 3.44 9.93 -12.29
N ALA A 244 3.12 11.15 -11.84
CA ALA A 244 3.73 12.38 -12.31
C ALA A 244 3.89 13.36 -11.15
N ASP A 245 5.13 13.75 -10.87
CA ASP A 245 5.46 14.78 -9.89
C ASP A 245 6.17 15.94 -10.57
N LEU A 246 5.70 17.17 -10.33
CA LEU A 246 6.30 18.39 -10.78
C LEU A 246 6.64 19.28 -9.58
N GLY A 247 7.90 19.63 -9.42
CA GLY A 247 8.38 20.60 -8.44
C GLY A 247 8.99 21.82 -9.10
N ILE A 248 8.51 22.99 -8.77
CA ILE A 248 9.07 24.27 -9.18
C ILE A 248 9.52 25.02 -7.93
N LEU A 249 10.81 25.25 -7.80
CA LEU A 249 11.40 25.95 -6.66
C LEU A 249 12.05 27.24 -7.15
N TRP A 250 11.70 28.32 -6.49
CA TRP A 250 12.33 29.61 -6.72
C TRP A 250 12.85 30.20 -5.41
N ASN A 251 14.09 30.63 -5.41
CA ASN A 251 14.71 31.26 -4.25
C ASN A 251 15.50 32.52 -4.66
N ASP A 252 15.32 33.56 -3.90
CA ASP A 252 16.23 34.71 -3.89
C ASP A 252 16.80 34.93 -2.48
N ARG A 253 17.41 36.10 -2.24
CA ARG A 253 18.04 36.41 -0.94
C ARG A 253 17.05 36.57 0.21
N ARG A 254 15.78 36.88 -0.09
CA ARG A 254 14.75 37.22 0.93
C ARG A 254 13.54 36.31 0.88
N TRP A 255 13.25 35.74 -0.28
CA TRP A 255 12.04 34.95 -0.51
C TRP A 255 12.35 33.63 -1.18
N GLY A 256 11.56 32.67 -0.85
CA GLY A 256 11.49 31.39 -1.55
C GLY A 256 10.05 31.03 -1.87
N ALA A 257 9.84 30.41 -3.01
CA ALA A 257 8.57 29.82 -3.39
C ALA A 257 8.82 28.38 -3.85
N GLU A 258 7.95 27.47 -3.43
CA GLU A 258 7.96 26.06 -3.82
C GLU A 258 6.54 25.68 -4.24
N PHE A 259 6.38 25.25 -5.46
CA PHE A 259 5.14 24.74 -6.02
C PHE A 259 5.34 23.27 -6.37
N LEU A 260 4.52 22.41 -5.75
CA LEU A 260 4.55 20.96 -5.96
C LEU A 260 3.20 20.52 -6.51
N VAL A 261 3.22 19.73 -7.56
CA VAL A 261 2.05 19.03 -8.10
C VAL A 261 2.38 17.57 -8.16
N LYS A 262 1.48 16.72 -7.68
CA LYS A 262 1.57 15.26 -7.77
C LYS A 262 0.30 14.73 -8.34
N ALA A 263 0.40 13.73 -9.21
CA ALA A 263 -0.72 12.99 -9.75
C ALA A 263 -0.35 11.51 -9.83
N ALA A 264 -1.27 10.64 -9.42
CA ALA A 264 -1.16 9.20 -9.55
C ALA A 264 -2.48 8.64 -10.07
N TYR A 265 -2.40 7.77 -11.07
CA TYR A 265 -3.56 7.09 -11.64
C TYR A 265 -3.35 5.57 -11.57
N GLU A 266 -4.35 4.85 -11.12
CA GLU A 266 -4.38 3.38 -11.08
C GLU A 266 -5.61 2.85 -11.83
N ASP A 267 -5.40 1.82 -12.68
CA ASP A 267 -6.45 1.03 -13.34
C ASP A 267 -6.22 -0.45 -12.99
N LYS A 268 -7.10 -1.02 -12.17
CA LYS A 268 -7.07 -2.41 -11.70
C LYS A 268 -8.26 -3.18 -12.25
N LYS A 269 -8.03 -4.42 -12.66
CA LYS A 269 -9.07 -5.33 -13.16
C LYS A 269 -9.00 -6.65 -12.41
N GLY A 270 -10.12 -7.11 -11.90
CA GLY A 270 -10.23 -8.39 -11.23
C GLY A 270 -10.84 -9.46 -12.15
N THR A 271 -10.16 -10.59 -12.25
CA THR A 271 -10.61 -11.78 -12.94
C THR A 271 -10.83 -12.89 -11.94
N GLU A 272 -12.00 -13.48 -11.94
CA GLU A 272 -12.40 -14.58 -11.08
C GLU A 272 -12.44 -15.87 -11.88
N ASN A 273 -11.87 -16.93 -11.33
CA ASN A 273 -11.98 -18.26 -11.88
C ASN A 273 -13.25 -18.92 -11.37
N ILE A 274 -14.00 -19.54 -12.27
CA ILE A 274 -15.25 -20.24 -11.99
C ILE A 274 -14.94 -21.71 -11.85
N PHE A 275 -15.47 -22.32 -10.77
CA PHE A 275 -15.21 -23.71 -10.44
C PHE A 275 -16.50 -24.52 -10.41
N GLU A 276 -16.37 -25.76 -10.82
CA GLU A 276 -17.35 -26.83 -10.61
C GLU A 276 -16.82 -27.78 -9.54
N ARG A 277 -17.63 -28.05 -8.52
CA ARG A 277 -17.34 -29.06 -7.49
C ARG A 277 -17.73 -30.44 -8.02
N TYR A 278 -16.85 -31.42 -7.92
CA TYR A 278 -17.10 -32.79 -8.30
C TYR A 278 -16.57 -33.77 -7.25
N ILE A 279 -17.10 -34.99 -7.25
CA ILE A 279 -16.64 -36.08 -6.36
C ILE A 279 -15.38 -36.68 -7.00
N SER A 280 -14.23 -36.49 -6.34
CA SER A 280 -12.94 -37.03 -6.78
C SER A 280 -12.71 -38.48 -6.33
N SER A 281 -13.24 -38.84 -5.17
CA SER A 281 -13.23 -40.22 -4.64
C SER A 281 -14.36 -40.42 -3.63
N SER A 282 -14.73 -41.69 -3.38
CA SER A 282 -15.64 -42.05 -2.30
C SER A 282 -15.03 -43.22 -1.54
N GLN A 283 -14.81 -43.05 -0.24
CA GLN A 283 -14.27 -44.09 0.66
C GLN A 283 -15.21 -44.24 1.84
N ASP A 284 -15.61 -45.49 2.10
CA ASP A 284 -16.47 -45.86 3.23
C ASP A 284 -17.77 -45.04 3.33
N GLY A 285 -18.34 -44.66 2.18
CA GLY A 285 -19.57 -43.86 2.12
C GLY A 285 -19.35 -42.34 2.35
N VAL A 286 -18.11 -41.91 2.45
CA VAL A 286 -17.76 -40.47 2.52
C VAL A 286 -17.24 -40.02 1.20
N ASP A 287 -17.92 -39.04 0.59
CA ASP A 287 -17.50 -38.45 -0.67
C ASP A 287 -16.43 -37.37 -0.43
N VAL A 288 -15.32 -37.49 -1.16
CA VAL A 288 -14.26 -36.48 -1.21
C VAL A 288 -14.51 -35.62 -2.43
N TYR A 289 -14.67 -34.34 -2.19
CA TYR A 289 -14.91 -33.35 -3.23
C TYR A 289 -13.60 -32.67 -3.65
N ASP A 290 -13.54 -32.33 -4.93
CA ASP A 290 -12.47 -31.53 -5.52
C ASP A 290 -13.08 -30.48 -6.46
N PHE A 291 -12.28 -29.51 -6.92
CA PHE A 291 -12.73 -28.39 -7.73
C PHE A 291 -12.02 -28.35 -9.07
N ARG A 292 -12.78 -28.21 -10.14
CA ARG A 292 -12.27 -28.07 -11.50
C ARG A 292 -12.62 -26.69 -12.03
N LYS A 293 -11.63 -25.96 -12.53
CA LYS A 293 -11.87 -24.69 -13.24
C LYS A 293 -12.64 -24.98 -14.53
N ILE A 294 -13.80 -24.32 -14.69
CA ILE A 294 -14.67 -24.41 -15.86
C ILE A 294 -14.70 -23.12 -16.69
N GLY A 295 -14.21 -22.00 -16.14
CA GLY A 295 -14.19 -20.71 -16.82
C GLY A 295 -13.48 -19.65 -16.03
N GLU A 296 -13.49 -18.44 -16.58
CA GLU A 296 -13.04 -17.21 -15.92
C GLU A 296 -13.87 -16.02 -16.37
N GLN A 297 -14.07 -15.04 -15.49
CA GLN A 297 -14.81 -13.82 -15.78
C GLN A 297 -14.08 -12.60 -15.22
N ASN A 298 -14.08 -11.51 -16.02
CA ASN A 298 -13.59 -10.20 -15.58
C ASN A 298 -14.76 -9.45 -14.95
N ARG A 299 -14.87 -9.50 -13.62
CA ARG A 299 -16.01 -8.93 -12.88
C ARG A 299 -15.69 -7.58 -12.25
N TYR A 300 -14.56 -7.48 -11.59
CA TYR A 300 -14.17 -6.29 -10.86
C TYR A 300 -13.37 -5.31 -11.73
N GLY A 301 -13.61 -4.02 -11.53
CA GLY A 301 -12.82 -2.93 -12.07
C GLY A 301 -12.65 -1.82 -11.03
N MET A 302 -11.45 -1.24 -10.93
CA MET A 302 -11.19 -0.07 -10.11
C MET A 302 -10.36 0.94 -10.90
N LYS A 303 -10.79 2.21 -10.82
CA LYS A 303 -10.00 3.36 -11.26
C LYS A 303 -9.81 4.30 -10.08
N ARG A 304 -8.59 4.70 -9.86
CA ARG A 304 -8.24 5.64 -8.81
C ARG A 304 -7.37 6.75 -9.39
N LEU A 305 -7.72 7.99 -9.06
CA LEU A 305 -6.94 9.18 -9.38
C LEU A 305 -6.68 9.94 -8.08
N ASP A 306 -5.42 10.03 -7.70
CA ASP A 306 -4.95 10.87 -6.61
C ASP A 306 -4.21 12.07 -7.21
N GLY A 307 -4.48 13.25 -6.70
CA GLY A 307 -3.81 14.48 -7.12
C GLY A 307 -3.58 15.40 -5.95
N SER A 308 -2.51 16.16 -5.97
CA SER A 308 -2.29 17.24 -5.02
C SER A 308 -1.54 18.41 -5.67
N ALA A 309 -1.88 19.62 -5.24
CA ALA A 309 -1.12 20.82 -5.57
C ALA A 309 -0.84 21.58 -4.27
N GLU A 310 0.40 21.96 -4.05
CA GLU A 310 0.85 22.66 -2.86
C GLU A 310 1.73 23.85 -3.25
N LEU A 311 1.48 25.01 -2.67
CA LEU A 311 2.30 26.20 -2.78
C LEU A 311 2.81 26.57 -1.38
N LYS A 312 4.13 26.66 -1.25
CA LYS A 312 4.81 27.17 -0.07
C LYS A 312 5.55 28.45 -0.41
N VAL A 313 5.26 29.50 0.32
CA VAL A 313 6.00 30.77 0.22
C VAL A 313 6.75 30.98 1.53
N SER A 314 8.05 31.25 1.41
CA SER A 314 8.94 31.40 2.55
C SER A 314 9.61 32.77 2.54
N ARG A 315 9.74 33.39 3.71
CA ARG A 315 10.53 34.61 3.91
C ARG A 315 11.73 34.33 4.80
N PHE A 316 12.92 34.67 4.30
CA PHE A 316 14.17 34.54 5.04
C PHE A 316 14.42 35.79 5.85
N LEU A 317 14.46 35.69 7.16
CA LEU A 317 14.67 36.77 8.10
C LEU A 317 16.09 36.66 8.65
N GLY A 318 17.03 37.30 7.95
CA GLY A 318 18.47 37.20 8.24
C GLY A 318 19.04 35.81 7.86
N ARG A 319 20.03 35.34 8.62
CA ARG A 319 20.74 34.07 8.32
C ARG A 319 20.11 32.82 8.97
N HIS A 320 19.30 33.02 10.01
CA HIS A 320 18.91 31.95 10.90
C HIS A 320 17.41 31.66 10.91
N TYR A 321 16.57 32.61 10.54
CA TYR A 321 15.12 32.44 10.67
C TYR A 321 14.43 32.38 9.31
N THR A 322 13.47 31.46 9.19
CA THR A 322 12.59 31.35 8.04
C THR A 322 11.15 31.24 8.53
N VAL A 323 10.26 32.02 7.95
CA VAL A 323 8.82 31.90 8.16
C VAL A 323 8.19 31.47 6.83
N SER A 324 7.28 30.52 6.87
CA SER A 324 6.64 29.94 5.69
C SER A 324 5.14 29.92 5.82
N LEU A 325 4.44 30.18 4.73
CA LEU A 325 3.02 29.97 4.54
C LEU A 325 2.82 28.87 3.51
N LEU A 326 1.95 27.91 3.79
CA LEU A 326 1.61 26.80 2.91
C LEU A 326 0.13 26.87 2.57
N GLY A 327 -0.20 26.60 1.32
CA GLY A 327 -1.57 26.37 0.88
C GLY A 327 -1.59 25.20 -0.08
N GLY A 328 -2.56 24.34 0.04
CA GLY A 328 -2.63 23.16 -0.82
C GLY A 328 -4.05 22.63 -0.99
N VAL A 329 -4.20 21.75 -1.96
CA VAL A 329 -5.42 21.02 -2.23
C VAL A 329 -5.05 19.58 -2.61
N GLY A 330 -5.67 18.62 -1.96
CA GLY A 330 -5.67 17.21 -2.33
C GLY A 330 -6.99 16.85 -3.03
N TYR A 331 -6.89 16.01 -4.03
CA TYR A 331 -8.01 15.43 -4.77
C TYR A 331 -7.84 13.91 -4.81
N MET A 332 -8.90 13.17 -4.52
CA MET A 332 -8.93 11.72 -4.71
C MET A 332 -10.27 11.35 -5.34
N MET A 333 -10.20 10.59 -6.41
CA MET A 333 -11.36 9.92 -7.00
C MET A 333 -11.08 8.41 -6.97
N ARG A 334 -12.05 7.64 -6.47
CA ARG A 334 -12.06 6.19 -6.56
C ARG A 334 -13.38 5.72 -7.11
N GLU A 335 -13.32 4.97 -8.20
CA GLU A 335 -14.46 4.35 -8.87
C GLU A 335 -14.24 2.85 -8.90
N GLU A 336 -15.18 2.10 -8.36
CA GLU A 336 -15.18 0.65 -8.36
C GLU A 336 -16.45 0.15 -9.03
N THR A 337 -16.32 -0.91 -9.83
CA THR A 337 -17.42 -1.53 -10.56
C THR A 337 -17.39 -3.04 -10.42
N TYR A 338 -18.56 -3.67 -10.36
CA TYR A 338 -18.71 -5.11 -10.42
C TYR A 338 -19.78 -5.47 -11.46
N LYS A 339 -19.36 -6.09 -12.56
CA LYS A 339 -20.16 -6.17 -13.80
C LYS A 339 -21.41 -7.04 -13.71
N ASP A 340 -21.35 -8.16 -13.01
CA ASP A 340 -22.45 -9.13 -12.98
C ASP A 340 -23.72 -8.59 -12.31
N HIS A 341 -23.56 -7.52 -11.52
CA HIS A 341 -24.66 -6.91 -10.78
C HIS A 341 -24.84 -5.43 -11.11
N ASP A 342 -24.07 -4.90 -12.09
CA ASP A 342 -24.03 -3.47 -12.43
C ASP A 342 -23.75 -2.57 -11.20
N TYR A 343 -22.95 -3.07 -10.25
CA TYR A 343 -22.60 -2.31 -9.06
C TYR A 343 -21.55 -1.26 -9.36
N LEU A 344 -21.76 -0.07 -8.82
CA LEU A 344 -20.88 1.08 -8.91
C LEU A 344 -20.75 1.75 -7.56
N ILE A 345 -19.50 1.94 -7.12
CA ILE A 345 -19.15 2.85 -6.01
C ILE A 345 -18.21 3.89 -6.58
N ARG A 346 -18.58 5.16 -6.46
CA ARG A 346 -17.71 6.28 -6.85
C ARG A 346 -17.66 7.30 -5.73
N ASN A 347 -16.45 7.59 -5.26
CA ASN A 347 -16.20 8.59 -4.24
C ASN A 347 -15.18 9.60 -4.74
N VAL A 348 -15.50 10.88 -4.54
CA VAL A 348 -14.58 11.99 -4.79
C VAL A 348 -14.33 12.69 -3.46
N LEU A 349 -13.06 12.87 -3.12
CA LEU A 349 -12.62 13.57 -1.92
C LEU A 349 -11.82 14.80 -2.32
N LEU A 350 -12.08 15.92 -1.66
CA LEU A 350 -11.32 17.15 -1.79
C LEU A 350 -10.81 17.56 -0.41
N THR A 351 -9.52 17.83 -0.32
CA THR A 351 -8.85 18.14 0.96
C THR A 351 -8.05 19.44 0.83
N PRO A 352 -8.66 20.61 0.97
CA PRO A 352 -7.93 21.85 1.11
C PRO A 352 -7.10 21.85 2.40
N SER A 353 -5.93 22.47 2.36
CA SER A 353 -5.02 22.59 3.50
C SER A 353 -4.38 23.96 3.57
N LEU A 354 -4.13 24.42 4.78
CA LEU A 354 -3.38 25.64 5.08
C LEU A 354 -2.38 25.34 6.18
N GLY A 355 -1.21 25.97 6.12
CA GLY A 355 -0.19 25.76 7.12
C GLY A 355 0.70 26.97 7.29
N ILE A 356 1.29 27.07 8.47
CA ILE A 356 2.31 28.04 8.82
C ILE A 356 3.50 27.32 9.43
N GLY A 357 4.71 27.75 9.08
CA GLY A 357 5.94 27.19 9.61
C GLY A 357 6.90 28.28 10.05
N ALA A 358 7.67 28.02 11.09
CA ALA A 358 8.80 28.81 11.52
C ALA A 358 10.01 27.92 11.75
N ARG A 359 11.15 28.25 11.18
CA ARG A 359 12.41 27.50 11.32
C ARG A 359 13.51 28.41 11.80
N TYR A 360 14.25 27.94 12.79
CA TYR A 360 15.53 28.48 13.19
C TYR A 360 16.63 27.50 12.76
N SER A 361 17.62 28.00 12.01
CA SER A 361 18.80 27.23 11.59
C SER A 361 20.05 27.86 12.20
N GLY A 362 20.59 27.22 13.22
CA GLY A 362 21.81 27.62 13.89
C GLY A 362 23.00 26.70 13.58
N GLU A 363 24.19 27.03 14.07
CA GLU A 363 25.40 26.20 13.85
C GLU A 363 25.36 24.85 14.55
N LYS A 364 24.64 24.73 15.67
CA LYS A 364 24.61 23.53 16.51
C LYS A 364 23.29 22.78 16.46
N PHE A 365 22.21 23.46 16.14
CA PHE A 365 20.87 22.85 16.09
C PHE A 365 19.95 23.61 15.13
N ASP A 366 19.04 22.87 14.55
CA ASP A 366 17.89 23.33 13.77
C ASP A 366 16.61 23.06 14.53
N VAL A 367 15.70 24.01 14.59
CA VAL A 367 14.36 23.83 15.16
C VAL A 367 13.32 24.27 14.13
N GLU A 368 12.37 23.42 13.85
CA GLU A 368 11.22 23.74 13.01
C GLU A 368 9.93 23.50 13.76
N LEU A 369 9.05 24.50 13.78
CA LEU A 369 7.68 24.41 14.26
C LEU A 369 6.77 24.56 13.06
N ARG A 370 5.84 23.64 12.89
CA ARG A 370 4.85 23.65 11.81
C ARG A 370 3.46 23.38 12.36
N GLY A 371 2.51 24.23 12.00
CA GLY A 371 1.09 24.03 12.22
C GLY A 371 0.40 23.86 10.88
N CYS A 372 -0.42 22.82 10.72
CA CYS A 372 -1.19 22.57 9.53
C CYS A 372 -2.65 22.33 9.90
N TRP A 373 -3.55 22.87 9.11
CA TRP A 373 -4.97 22.57 9.15
C TRP A 373 -5.41 22.02 7.79
N SER A 374 -6.23 20.98 7.81
CA SER A 374 -6.84 20.44 6.60
C SER A 374 -8.30 20.06 6.88
N HIS A 375 -9.13 20.19 5.85
CA HIS A 375 -10.52 19.81 5.92
C HIS A 375 -10.87 18.90 4.74
N ARG A 376 -11.39 17.71 5.03
CA ARG A 376 -11.82 16.77 4.01
C ARG A 376 -13.30 16.96 3.72
N THR A 377 -13.62 17.12 2.46
CA THR A 377 -15.00 17.15 1.95
C THR A 377 -15.23 16.02 0.97
N VAL A 378 -16.46 15.56 0.85
CA VAL A 378 -16.89 14.52 -0.09
C VAL A 378 -17.88 15.17 -1.08
N PRO A 379 -17.38 15.84 -2.14
CA PRO A 379 -18.26 16.52 -3.10
C PRO A 379 -19.12 15.56 -3.91
N GLU A 380 -18.70 14.30 -4.10
CA GLU A 380 -19.47 13.28 -4.79
C GLU A 380 -19.31 11.94 -4.09
N SER A 381 -20.45 11.29 -3.83
CA SER A 381 -20.52 9.91 -3.35
C SER A 381 -21.71 9.25 -3.99
N ARG A 382 -21.44 8.26 -4.85
CA ARG A 382 -22.47 7.52 -5.60
C ARG A 382 -22.31 6.04 -5.28
N TYR A 383 -23.43 5.45 -4.85
CA TYR A 383 -23.53 4.04 -4.55
C TYR A 383 -24.69 3.46 -5.34
N GLU A 384 -24.39 2.68 -6.35
CA GLU A 384 -25.34 1.87 -7.09
C GLU A 384 -25.05 0.41 -6.76
N VAL A 385 -25.47 -0.02 -5.59
CA VAL A 385 -25.40 -1.39 -5.15
C VAL A 385 -26.85 -1.86 -5.10
N GLY A 386 -27.23 -2.68 -6.06
CA GLY A 386 -28.55 -3.31 -6.06
C GLY A 386 -28.56 -4.33 -4.93
N VAL A 387 -28.98 -3.90 -3.76
CA VAL A 387 -29.28 -4.83 -2.67
C VAL A 387 -30.58 -5.51 -3.03
N ASP A 388 -30.51 -6.64 -3.69
CA ASP A 388 -31.62 -7.57 -3.81
C ASP A 388 -31.78 -8.24 -2.41
N LEU A 389 -32.32 -7.45 -1.45
CA LEU A 389 -32.60 -7.91 -0.08
C LEU A 389 -33.55 -9.10 -0.08
N GLU A 390 -34.32 -9.33 -1.15
CA GLU A 390 -35.24 -10.46 -1.26
C GLU A 390 -34.52 -11.79 -1.51
N LYS A 391 -33.30 -11.80 -2.10
CA LYS A 391 -32.55 -13.05 -2.30
C LYS A 391 -31.69 -13.45 -1.09
N ASN A 392 -31.39 -12.53 -0.20
CA ASN A 392 -30.63 -12.83 1.02
C ASN A 392 -31.48 -13.39 2.16
N THR A 393 -32.80 -13.46 2.05
CA THR A 393 -33.66 -14.06 3.06
C THR A 393 -33.74 -15.59 2.99
N GLU A 394 -33.16 -16.23 1.98
CA GLU A 394 -33.06 -17.71 1.92
C GLU A 394 -31.87 -18.30 2.72
N PHE A 395 -31.06 -17.46 3.37
CA PHE A 395 -29.91 -17.87 4.18
C PHE A 395 -29.99 -17.44 5.66
N GLN A 396 -31.21 -17.24 6.20
CA GLN A 396 -31.43 -17.13 7.64
C GLN A 396 -31.76 -18.48 8.27
#